data_ded24ae70738e1c8f9996a61e63af80f
#
_entry.id   ded24ae70738e1c8f9996a61e63af80f
#
_cell.length_a   1.000
_cell.length_b   1.000
_cell.length_c   1.000
_cell.angle_alpha   90.00
_cell.angle_beta   90.00
_cell.angle_gamma   90.00
#
_symmetry.space_group_name_H-M   'P 1'
#
loop_
_entity.id
_entity.type
_entity.pdbx_description
1 polymer ?
#
loop_
_entity_poly.entity_id
_entity_poly.type
_entity_poly.pdbx_seq_one_letter_code
_entity_poly.pdbx_strand_id
1 'polypeptide(L)'
;MLDEALAIVTAAWSGEPVHHRGEHYTVDGVRFLPRPARPGGVPVWVAGFPGKPRPLRRAARYQGFFPVNLEHPDQLAESVARLSELRDDPGAPYDVVAALPPGTDPAPYAAAGATWHLVEFPWDALSVDAVRSVIRDRTG
;
A
#
# COMPACT_ATOMS: atom_id res chain seq x y z
N MET A 1 -1.47 2.07 18.42
CA MET A 1 -0.93 0.76 17.99
C MET A 1 -0.35 0.77 16.58
N LEU A 2 -1.13 0.75 15.47
CA LEU A 2 -0.55 0.68 14.11
C LEU A 2 0.35 1.87 13.76
N ASP A 3 -0.05 3.10 14.06
CA ASP A 3 0.78 4.29 13.78
C ASP A 3 2.11 4.25 14.53
N GLU A 4 2.09 3.77 15.75
CA GLU A 4 3.29 3.58 16.58
C GLU A 4 4.19 2.47 16.03
N ALA A 5 3.61 1.34 15.61
CA ALA A 5 4.36 0.27 14.97
C ALA A 5 5.03 0.74 13.66
N LEU A 6 4.31 1.49 12.82
CA LEU A 6 4.86 2.04 11.59
C LEU A 6 6.01 3.03 11.85
N ALA A 7 5.89 3.87 12.88
CA ALA A 7 6.98 4.77 13.28
C ALA A 7 8.24 4.01 13.71
N ILE A 8 8.09 2.91 14.47
CA ILE A 8 9.20 2.06 14.87
C ILE A 8 9.84 1.37 13.66
N VAL A 9 9.03 0.79 12.77
CA VAL A 9 9.53 0.08 11.58
C VAL A 9 10.27 1.03 10.65
N THR A 10 9.74 2.22 10.39
CA THR A 10 10.41 3.20 9.54
C THR A 10 11.70 3.72 10.16
N ALA A 11 11.74 3.92 11.48
CA ALA A 11 12.98 4.25 12.19
C ALA A 11 14.01 3.12 12.11
N ALA A 12 13.57 1.86 12.23
CA ALA A 12 14.44 0.68 12.16
C ALA A 12 15.17 0.55 10.81
N TRP A 13 14.58 1.03 9.73
CA TRP A 13 15.19 1.01 8.40
C TRP A 13 16.39 1.95 8.24
N SER A 14 16.60 2.88 9.17
CA SER A 14 17.81 3.71 9.16
C SER A 14 19.09 2.90 9.43
N GLY A 15 18.96 1.75 10.13
CA GLY A 15 20.09 0.98 10.65
C GLY A 15 20.76 1.60 11.88
N GLU A 16 20.20 2.69 12.40
CA GLU A 16 20.63 3.29 13.67
C GLU A 16 19.88 2.67 14.87
N PRO A 17 20.39 2.81 16.10
CA PRO A 17 19.66 2.36 17.27
C PRO A 17 18.30 3.05 17.39
N VAL A 18 17.24 2.26 17.53
CA VAL A 18 15.88 2.76 17.70
C VAL A 18 15.60 2.94 19.19
N HIS A 19 15.18 4.13 19.56
CA HIS A 19 14.66 4.46 20.89
C HIS A 19 13.21 4.91 20.74
N HIS A 20 12.27 4.17 21.28
CA HIS A 20 10.85 4.48 21.25
C HIS A 20 10.20 4.09 22.58
N ARG A 21 9.44 5.00 23.12
CA ARG A 21 8.62 4.75 24.31
C ARG A 21 7.22 5.31 24.06
N GLY A 22 6.30 4.43 23.70
CA GLY A 22 4.93 4.76 23.38
C GLY A 22 3.93 4.10 24.33
N GLU A 23 2.66 4.23 23.99
CA GLU A 23 1.55 3.63 24.74
C GLU A 23 1.56 2.09 24.63
N HIS A 24 1.94 1.56 23.44
CA HIS A 24 1.81 0.14 23.14
C HIS A 24 3.15 -0.57 22.98
N TYR A 25 4.22 0.17 22.65
CA TYR A 25 5.53 -0.42 22.38
C TYR A 25 6.65 0.36 23.07
N THR A 26 7.65 -0.38 23.51
CA THR A 26 8.93 0.17 23.99
C THR A 26 10.06 -0.53 23.26
N VAL A 27 10.94 0.27 22.65
CA VAL A 27 12.19 -0.19 22.02
C VAL A 27 13.32 0.65 22.59
N ASP A 28 14.36 0.03 23.11
CA ASP A 28 15.46 0.73 23.75
C ASP A 28 16.81 0.32 23.17
N GLY A 29 17.34 1.14 22.30
CA GLY A 29 18.67 0.99 21.71
C GLY A 29 18.82 -0.19 20.76
N VAL A 30 17.73 -0.76 20.23
CA VAL A 30 17.79 -1.91 19.31
C VAL A 30 18.15 -1.44 17.91
N ARG A 31 19.17 -2.06 17.33
CA ARG A 31 19.59 -1.83 15.94
C ARG A 31 19.12 -3.00 15.07
N PHE A 32 18.48 -2.67 13.93
CA PHE A 32 17.97 -3.66 12.97
C PHE A 32 18.88 -3.70 11.75
N LEU A 33 19.45 -4.86 11.48
CA LEU A 33 20.37 -5.09 10.34
C LEU A 33 20.00 -6.37 9.60
N PRO A 34 20.26 -6.43 8.27
CA PRO A 34 20.76 -5.34 7.43
C PRO A 34 19.72 -4.24 7.21
N ARG A 35 20.16 -3.01 7.02
CA ARG A 35 19.26 -1.94 6.57
C ARG A 35 18.80 -2.20 5.13
N PRO A 36 17.62 -1.69 4.71
CA PRO A 36 17.19 -1.75 3.33
C PRO A 36 18.23 -1.20 2.37
N ALA A 37 18.42 -1.88 1.23
CA ALA A 37 19.32 -1.41 0.18
C ALA A 37 18.79 -0.13 -0.51
N ARG A 38 17.47 0.07 -0.49
CA ARG A 38 16.82 1.25 -1.06
C ARG A 38 17.03 2.45 -0.14
N PRO A 39 17.54 3.59 -0.67
CA PRO A 39 17.57 4.85 0.08
C PRO A 39 16.16 5.27 0.53
N GLY A 40 16.01 5.66 1.80
CA GLY A 40 14.70 6.03 2.37
C GLY A 40 13.86 4.85 2.87
N GLY A 41 14.36 3.61 2.78
CA GLY A 41 13.67 2.43 3.30
C GLY A 41 12.70 1.78 2.30
N VAL A 42 11.85 0.90 2.80
CA VAL A 42 10.83 0.19 2.01
C VAL A 42 9.57 1.06 1.90
N PRO A 43 8.97 1.25 0.71
CA PRO A 43 7.70 1.97 0.61
C PRO A 43 6.61 1.31 1.43
N VAL A 44 5.85 2.10 2.15
CA VAL A 44 4.71 1.63 2.95
C VAL A 44 3.42 1.93 2.20
N TRP A 45 2.66 0.89 1.91
CA TRP A 45 1.30 1.00 1.43
C TRP A 45 0.33 0.69 2.56
N VAL A 46 -0.51 1.65 2.87
CA VAL A 46 -1.49 1.51 3.95
C VAL A 46 -2.79 0.96 3.41
N ALA A 47 -3.20 -0.19 3.92
CA ALA A 47 -4.47 -0.80 3.55
C ALA A 47 -5.65 -0.13 4.26
N GLY A 48 -6.79 -0.06 3.56
CA GLY A 48 -8.02 0.45 4.13
C GLY A 48 -9.22 0.34 3.21
N PHE A 49 -10.41 0.35 3.79
CA PHE A 49 -11.64 0.37 3.00
C PHE A 49 -11.80 1.74 2.32
N PRO A 50 -12.25 1.78 1.05
CA PRO A 50 -12.58 3.02 0.36
C PRO A 50 -13.51 3.92 1.18
N GLY A 51 -13.33 5.23 1.11
CA GLY A 51 -14.14 6.20 1.81
C GLY A 51 -13.97 6.29 3.34
N LYS A 52 -13.21 5.40 3.98
CA LYS A 52 -12.98 5.46 5.43
C LYS A 52 -11.90 6.50 5.77
N PRO A 53 -12.21 7.53 6.59
CA PRO A 53 -11.30 8.66 6.78
C PRO A 53 -10.02 8.32 7.57
N ARG A 54 -10.08 7.38 8.51
CA ARG A 54 -8.90 7.02 9.34
C ARG A 54 -7.79 6.34 8.52
N PRO A 55 -8.06 5.28 7.71
CA PRO A 55 -7.06 4.71 6.81
C PRO A 55 -6.51 5.73 5.81
N LEU A 56 -7.35 6.56 5.20
CA LEU A 56 -6.90 7.57 4.23
C LEU A 56 -5.97 8.60 4.87
N ARG A 57 -6.30 9.13 6.06
CA ARG A 57 -5.40 10.04 6.80
C ARG A 57 -4.06 9.39 7.17
N ARG A 58 -4.05 8.09 7.45
CA ARG A 58 -2.81 7.36 7.68
C ARG A 58 -2.03 7.20 6.38
N ALA A 59 -2.69 6.73 5.31
CA ALA A 59 -2.09 6.51 4.00
C ALA A 59 -1.44 7.78 3.43
N ALA A 60 -2.05 8.94 3.64
CA ALA A 60 -1.53 10.23 3.19
C ALA A 60 -0.12 10.58 3.75
N ARG A 61 0.30 9.94 4.85
CA ARG A 61 1.62 10.14 5.48
C ARG A 61 2.69 9.16 4.97
N TYR A 62 2.33 8.21 4.09
CA TYR A 62 3.21 7.17 3.57
C TYR A 62 3.23 7.18 2.05
N GLN A 63 3.80 6.17 1.43
CA GLN A 63 4.09 6.14 -0.01
C GLN A 63 2.97 5.57 -0.86
N GLY A 64 1.94 4.98 -0.25
CA GLY A 64 0.83 4.45 -1.05
C GLY A 64 -0.39 4.04 -0.25
N PHE A 65 -1.48 3.83 -1.00
CA PHE A 65 -2.75 3.35 -0.50
C PHE A 65 -3.16 2.06 -1.20
N PHE A 66 -3.56 1.08 -0.40
CA PHE A 66 -4.09 -0.19 -0.86
C PHE A 66 -5.56 -0.30 -0.43
N PRO A 67 -6.52 0.07 -1.30
CA PRO A 67 -7.93 -0.14 -1.01
C PRO A 67 -8.25 -1.63 -0.94
N VAL A 68 -8.88 -2.06 0.14
CA VAL A 68 -9.40 -3.42 0.30
C VAL A 68 -10.88 -3.45 -0.02
N ASN A 69 -11.35 -4.55 -0.62
CA ASN A 69 -12.73 -4.70 -1.12
C ASN A 69 -13.15 -3.57 -2.07
N LEU A 70 -12.30 -3.31 -3.06
CA LEU A 70 -12.58 -2.35 -4.12
C LEU A 70 -13.54 -2.98 -5.14
N GLU A 71 -14.76 -2.46 -5.21
CA GLU A 71 -15.81 -3.00 -6.09
C GLU A 71 -15.92 -2.23 -7.41
N HIS A 72 -15.74 -0.90 -7.35
CA HIS A 72 -15.93 -0.02 -8.50
C HIS A 72 -14.82 1.02 -8.64
N PRO A 73 -14.47 1.44 -9.88
CA PRO A 73 -13.47 2.49 -10.11
C PRO A 73 -13.80 3.82 -9.43
N ASP A 74 -15.08 4.18 -9.30
CA ASP A 74 -15.51 5.42 -8.65
C ASP A 74 -15.10 5.50 -7.20
N GLN A 75 -15.12 4.38 -6.47
CA GLN A 75 -14.64 4.31 -5.08
C GLN A 75 -13.14 4.62 -5.00
N LEU A 76 -12.37 4.21 -6.02
CA LEU A 76 -10.96 4.53 -6.12
C LEU A 76 -10.75 6.00 -6.41
N ALA A 77 -11.49 6.56 -7.38
CA ALA A 77 -11.43 7.97 -7.74
C ALA A 77 -11.71 8.88 -6.54
N GLU A 78 -12.76 8.59 -5.76
CA GLU A 78 -13.09 9.33 -4.53
C GLU A 78 -11.95 9.24 -3.50
N SER A 79 -11.38 8.05 -3.33
CA SER A 79 -10.26 7.84 -2.40
C SER A 79 -9.01 8.61 -2.83
N VAL A 80 -8.70 8.63 -4.13
CA VAL A 80 -7.56 9.37 -4.71
C VAL A 80 -7.75 10.88 -4.55
N ALA A 81 -8.95 11.39 -4.85
CA ALA A 81 -9.27 12.80 -4.65
C ALA A 81 -9.06 13.20 -3.18
N ARG A 82 -9.56 12.38 -2.26
CA ARG A 82 -9.41 12.63 -0.82
C ARG A 82 -7.97 12.55 -0.34
N LEU A 83 -7.19 11.61 -0.87
CA LEU A 83 -5.76 11.50 -0.57
C LEU A 83 -4.98 12.72 -1.06
N SER A 84 -5.32 13.25 -2.25
CA SER A 84 -4.71 14.47 -2.79
C SER A 84 -4.91 15.67 -1.88
N GLU A 85 -6.08 15.80 -1.22
CA GLU A 85 -6.35 16.85 -0.23
C GLU A 85 -5.61 16.66 1.09
N LEU A 86 -5.31 15.41 1.47
CA LEU A 86 -4.73 15.06 2.77
C LEU A 86 -3.21 15.01 2.78
N ARG A 87 -2.58 14.90 1.60
CA ARG A 87 -1.12 14.81 1.47
C ARG A 87 -0.49 16.19 1.55
N ASP A 88 0.65 16.30 2.24
CA ASP A 88 1.42 17.54 2.34
C ASP A 88 1.99 17.96 0.98
N ASP A 89 2.38 17.00 0.14
CA ASP A 89 2.82 17.21 -1.25
C ASP A 89 2.02 16.30 -2.21
N PRO A 90 0.92 16.79 -2.79
CA PRO A 90 0.14 16.03 -3.75
C PRO A 90 0.89 15.68 -5.05
N GLY A 91 1.93 16.45 -5.40
CA GLY A 91 2.75 16.24 -6.59
C GLY A 91 3.83 15.17 -6.44
N ALA A 92 4.17 14.79 -5.21
CA ALA A 92 5.15 13.73 -4.99
C ALA A 92 4.64 12.36 -5.50
N PRO A 93 5.54 11.47 -5.96
CA PRO A 93 5.17 10.12 -6.37
C PRO A 93 4.36 9.40 -5.27
N TYR A 94 3.30 8.73 -5.67
CA TYR A 94 2.41 8.03 -4.76
C TYR A 94 1.81 6.80 -5.41
N ASP A 95 1.84 5.68 -4.71
CA ASP A 95 1.33 4.41 -5.22
C ASP A 95 -0.14 4.24 -4.82
N VAL A 96 -0.98 3.93 -5.81
CA VAL A 96 -2.39 3.56 -5.60
C VAL A 96 -2.61 2.19 -6.22
N VAL A 97 -2.99 1.24 -5.40
CA VAL A 97 -3.09 -0.17 -5.81
C VAL A 97 -4.53 -0.53 -6.11
N ALA A 98 -4.78 -1.13 -7.28
CA ALA A 98 -6.03 -1.81 -7.58
C ALA A 98 -5.77 -3.32 -7.62
N ALA A 99 -6.28 -4.07 -6.63
CA ALA A 99 -6.29 -5.52 -6.63
C ALA A 99 -7.61 -5.99 -7.24
N LEU A 100 -7.53 -6.68 -8.38
CA LEU A 100 -8.69 -7.02 -9.20
C LEU A 100 -8.70 -8.52 -9.52
N PRO A 101 -9.88 -9.16 -9.63
CA PRO A 101 -9.99 -10.53 -10.09
C PRO A 101 -9.35 -10.75 -11.47
N PRO A 102 -8.91 -11.99 -11.78
CA PRO A 102 -8.43 -12.34 -13.11
C PRO A 102 -9.46 -11.99 -14.20
N GLY A 103 -9.01 -11.41 -15.32
CA GLY A 103 -9.87 -11.05 -16.44
C GLY A 103 -10.60 -9.70 -16.29
N THR A 104 -10.47 -9.01 -15.17
CA THR A 104 -11.01 -7.65 -15.01
C THR A 104 -10.17 -6.67 -15.83
N ASP A 105 -10.85 -5.81 -16.61
CA ASP A 105 -10.19 -4.71 -17.34
C ASP A 105 -9.62 -3.69 -16.34
N PRO A 106 -8.30 -3.44 -16.33
CA PRO A 106 -7.69 -2.48 -15.45
C PRO A 106 -7.84 -1.01 -15.91
N ALA A 107 -8.23 -0.76 -17.16
CA ALA A 107 -8.26 0.58 -17.73
C ALA A 107 -9.16 1.57 -16.97
N PRO A 108 -10.38 1.22 -16.52
CA PRO A 108 -11.21 2.12 -15.71
C PRO A 108 -10.55 2.47 -14.37
N TYR A 109 -9.82 1.54 -13.76
CA TYR A 109 -9.12 1.77 -12.49
C TYR A 109 -7.87 2.64 -12.69
N ALA A 110 -7.15 2.45 -13.80
CA ALA A 110 -6.04 3.33 -14.18
C ALA A 110 -6.54 4.76 -14.41
N ALA A 111 -7.67 4.94 -15.09
CA ALA A 111 -8.30 6.25 -15.26
C ALA A 111 -8.76 6.87 -13.93
N ALA A 112 -9.14 6.05 -12.95
CA ALA A 112 -9.47 6.45 -11.60
C ALA A 112 -8.26 6.75 -10.70
N GLY A 113 -7.03 6.58 -11.23
CA GLY A 113 -5.78 6.93 -10.55
C GLY A 113 -4.99 5.75 -9.97
N ALA A 114 -5.31 4.50 -10.33
CA ALA A 114 -4.46 3.38 -9.98
C ALA A 114 -3.10 3.47 -10.68
N THR A 115 -2.02 3.28 -9.92
CA THR A 115 -0.64 3.21 -10.42
C THR A 115 -0.12 1.78 -10.45
N TRP A 116 -0.74 0.90 -9.67
CA TRP A 116 -0.44 -0.52 -9.60
C TRP A 116 -1.70 -1.35 -9.84
N HIS A 117 -1.56 -2.38 -10.64
CA HIS A 117 -2.60 -3.38 -10.83
C HIS A 117 -2.08 -4.74 -10.36
N LEU A 118 -2.72 -5.30 -9.35
CA LEU A 118 -2.48 -6.65 -8.86
C LEU A 118 -3.63 -7.56 -9.30
N VAL A 119 -3.32 -8.82 -9.56
CA VAL A 119 -4.35 -9.84 -9.79
C VAL A 119 -4.62 -10.56 -8.48
N GLU A 120 -5.84 -10.45 -8.01
CA GLU A 120 -6.31 -11.10 -6.79
C GLU A 120 -7.07 -12.39 -7.15
N PHE A 121 -6.43 -13.52 -6.88
CA PHE A 121 -7.07 -14.83 -7.13
C PHE A 121 -7.96 -15.20 -5.94
N PRO A 122 -9.19 -15.67 -6.19
CA PRO A 122 -10.00 -16.33 -5.17
C PRO A 122 -9.26 -17.54 -4.64
N TRP A 123 -9.14 -17.68 -3.32
CA TRP A 123 -8.31 -18.74 -2.75
C TRP A 123 -8.88 -20.17 -2.85
N ASP A 124 -10.18 -20.28 -3.05
CA ASP A 124 -10.87 -21.53 -3.41
C ASP A 124 -10.65 -21.96 -4.86
N ALA A 125 -10.24 -21.04 -5.75
CA ALA A 125 -9.92 -21.28 -7.16
C ALA A 125 -8.42 -21.13 -7.48
N LEU A 126 -7.57 -20.94 -6.47
CA LEU A 126 -6.13 -20.73 -6.67
C LEU A 126 -5.45 -22.05 -7.11
N SER A 127 -4.83 -22.02 -8.27
CA SER A 127 -4.01 -23.12 -8.79
C SER A 127 -2.79 -22.59 -9.54
N VAL A 128 -1.75 -23.41 -9.66
CA VAL A 128 -0.54 -23.06 -10.42
C VAL A 128 -0.88 -22.77 -11.89
N ASP A 129 -1.81 -23.51 -12.47
CA ASP A 129 -2.20 -23.34 -13.86
C ASP A 129 -3.02 -22.05 -14.08
N ALA A 130 -3.88 -21.67 -13.14
CA ALA A 130 -4.58 -20.39 -13.17
C ALA A 130 -3.60 -19.21 -13.14
N VAL A 131 -2.60 -19.25 -12.26
CA VAL A 131 -1.59 -18.20 -12.17
C VAL A 131 -0.74 -18.15 -13.44
N ARG A 132 -0.31 -19.29 -13.97
CA ARG A 132 0.47 -19.38 -15.22
C ARG A 132 -0.30 -18.87 -16.43
N SER A 133 -1.61 -19.09 -16.50
CA SER A 133 -2.45 -18.57 -17.57
C SER A 133 -2.44 -17.04 -17.56
N VAL A 134 -2.72 -16.43 -16.43
CA VAL A 134 -2.73 -14.96 -16.29
C VAL A 134 -1.36 -14.33 -16.64
N ILE A 135 -0.25 -14.99 -16.25
CA ILE A 135 1.10 -14.50 -16.62
C ILE A 135 1.30 -14.55 -18.13
N ARG A 136 0.93 -15.66 -18.79
CA ARG A 136 1.08 -15.80 -20.25
C ARG A 136 0.24 -14.80 -21.04
N ASP A 137 -0.99 -14.57 -20.60
CA ASP A 137 -1.92 -13.66 -21.28
C ASP A 137 -1.47 -12.19 -21.20
N ARG A 138 -0.56 -11.85 -20.26
CA ARG A 138 0.00 -10.49 -20.10
C ARG A 138 1.35 -10.29 -20.76
N THR A 139 2.03 -11.35 -21.16
CA THR A 139 3.36 -11.29 -21.78
C THR A 139 3.34 -11.45 -23.31
N GLY A 140 2.19 -11.65 -23.91
CA GLY A 140 1.92 -11.68 -25.35
C GLY A 140 1.33 -10.38 -25.82
#